data_c08e3aa1e0ff7bcac6678962903eb5c6
#
_entry.id   c08e3aa1e0ff7bcac6678962903eb5c6
#
_cell.length_a   1.000
_cell.length_b   1.000
_cell.length_c   1.000
_cell.angle_alpha   90.00
_cell.angle_beta   90.00
_cell.angle_gamma   90.00
#
_symmetry.space_group_name_H-M   'P 1'
#
loop_
_entity.id
_entity.type
_entity.pdbx_description
1 polymer ?
#
loop_
_entity_poly.entity_id
_entity_poly.type
_entity_poly.pdbx_seq_one_letter_code
_entity_poly.pdbx_strand_id
1 'polypeptide(L)'
;VLFGIDKAKKNIAEKHQTVVVEGYTDVMAMHAAGVDTAVATCGTAFGGDHMSLIRRLMLDDSFFRGELIYTFDGDEAGRKAAMRAFETDAEFGAQSFVAVAPDGMDPCDLRLARGDGALRDLVASRVPVYEFVIESLLQDYSLDSAEGRVQALRRTVPVVATISDKVLQQEYARRLAGWVGWPNPDEVLEQVRAEAKKPKKQKRAPKDPARAAGSGAAGGGVGAAVGPDSSGAQ
;
A
#
# COMPACT_ATOMS: atom_id res chain seq x y z
N VAL A 1 -2.56 14.63 5.64
CA VAL A 1 -1.45 15.12 6.49
C VAL A 1 -0.82 13.90 7.17
N LEU A 2 0.52 13.85 7.22
CA LEU A 2 1.26 12.81 7.95
C LEU A 2 1.58 13.30 9.36
N PHE A 3 1.23 12.52 10.37
CA PHE A 3 1.62 12.79 11.75
C PHE A 3 3.12 12.55 11.93
N GLY A 4 3.80 13.41 12.69
CA GLY A 4 5.24 13.31 12.94
C GLY A 4 6.14 13.91 11.86
N ILE A 5 5.58 14.34 10.72
CA ILE A 5 6.36 14.85 9.59
C ILE A 5 7.19 16.09 9.94
N ASP A 6 6.68 16.93 10.84
CA ASP A 6 7.38 18.13 11.34
C ASP A 6 8.70 17.78 12.03
N LYS A 7 8.74 16.64 12.72
CA LYS A 7 9.93 16.11 13.41
C LYS A 7 10.83 15.30 12.47
N ALA A 8 10.20 14.49 11.61
CA ALA A 8 10.91 13.53 10.77
C ALA A 8 11.54 14.15 9.51
N LYS A 9 10.99 15.24 8.95
CA LYS A 9 11.35 15.78 7.63
C LYS A 9 12.85 15.99 7.40
N LYS A 10 13.59 16.47 8.41
CA LYS A 10 15.03 16.70 8.30
C LYS A 10 15.77 15.37 8.19
N ASN A 11 15.45 14.42 9.07
CA ASN A 11 16.07 13.10 9.09
C ASN A 11 15.69 12.28 7.84
N ILE A 12 14.47 12.43 7.33
CA ILE A 12 14.04 11.83 6.06
C ILE A 12 14.92 12.33 4.92
N ALA A 13 15.17 13.65 4.84
CA ALA A 13 16.01 14.23 3.80
C ALA A 13 17.48 13.80 3.91
N GLU A 14 18.01 13.67 5.13
CA GLU A 14 19.41 13.29 5.38
C GLU A 14 19.65 11.80 5.17
N LYS A 15 18.71 10.94 5.61
CA LYS A 15 18.85 9.48 5.57
C LYS A 15 18.23 8.86 4.30
N HIS A 16 17.49 9.64 3.53
CA HIS A 16 16.73 9.18 2.37
C HIS A 16 15.86 7.96 2.68
N GLN A 17 15.30 7.92 3.88
CA GLN A 17 14.50 6.83 4.38
C GLN A 17 13.27 7.38 5.09
N THR A 18 12.12 6.76 4.87
CA THR A 18 10.88 7.03 5.60
C THR A 18 10.30 5.73 6.11
N VAL A 19 9.95 5.69 7.39
CA VAL A 19 9.22 4.58 8.00
C VAL A 19 7.77 5.01 8.19
N VAL A 20 6.83 4.27 7.61
CA VAL A 20 5.39 4.52 7.73
C VAL A 20 4.81 3.54 8.71
N VAL A 21 4.20 4.05 9.76
CA VAL A 21 3.49 3.28 10.80
C VAL A 21 2.00 3.62 10.79
N GLU A 22 1.18 2.88 11.52
CA GLU A 22 -0.27 3.07 11.51
C GLU A 22 -0.73 4.23 12.40
N GLY A 23 -0.25 4.29 13.63
CA GLY A 23 -0.72 5.19 14.67
C GLY A 23 0.29 6.22 15.15
N TYR A 24 -0.21 7.22 15.87
CA TYR A 24 0.63 8.25 16.49
C TYR A 24 1.48 7.71 17.65
N THR A 25 1.01 6.71 18.38
CA THR A 25 1.75 6.01 19.43
C THR A 25 2.97 5.30 18.86
N ASP A 26 2.82 4.69 17.69
CA ASP A 26 3.89 4.00 16.99
C ASP A 26 4.98 4.98 16.53
N VAL A 27 4.57 6.16 16.01
CA VAL A 27 5.54 7.23 15.68
C VAL A 27 6.33 7.62 16.90
N MET A 28 5.67 7.84 18.06
CA MET A 28 6.36 8.19 19.29
C MET A 28 7.31 7.09 19.77
N ALA A 29 6.89 5.83 19.69
CA ALA A 29 7.72 4.68 20.04
C ALA A 29 8.96 4.57 19.12
N MET A 30 8.77 4.72 17.82
CA MET A 30 9.82 4.69 16.80
C MET A 30 10.85 5.81 17.05
N HIS A 31 10.40 7.06 17.22
CA HIS A 31 11.29 8.19 17.51
C HIS A 31 12.05 8.00 18.81
N ALA A 32 11.40 7.53 19.88
CA ALA A 32 12.06 7.24 21.15
C ALA A 32 13.12 6.14 21.04
N ALA A 33 12.92 5.18 20.12
CA ALA A 33 13.89 4.13 19.82
C ALA A 33 15.01 4.54 18.85
N GLY A 34 15.00 5.81 18.37
CA GLY A 34 16.01 6.34 17.44
C GLY A 34 15.66 6.11 15.96
N VAL A 35 14.45 5.65 15.65
CA VAL A 35 13.90 5.59 14.28
C VAL A 35 13.19 6.91 13.98
N ASP A 36 13.95 7.95 13.77
CA ASP A 36 13.54 9.35 13.70
C ASP A 36 12.98 9.79 12.33
N THR A 37 12.82 8.84 11.39
CA THR A 37 12.20 9.01 10.09
C THR A 37 10.75 8.49 10.04
N ALA A 38 10.20 8.09 11.20
CA ALA A 38 8.87 7.52 11.29
C ALA A 38 7.76 8.57 11.18
N VAL A 39 6.71 8.23 10.42
CA VAL A 39 5.49 9.03 10.23
C VAL A 39 4.25 8.13 10.19
N ALA A 40 3.07 8.68 10.47
CA ALA A 40 1.82 7.92 10.39
C ALA A 40 0.72 8.66 9.62
N THR A 41 -0.20 7.88 9.05
CA THR A 41 -1.41 8.41 8.38
C THR A 41 -2.60 8.60 9.32
N CYS A 42 -2.56 8.00 10.51
CA CYS A 42 -3.55 8.12 11.57
C CYS A 42 -5.01 7.91 11.11
N GLY A 43 -5.31 6.69 10.66
CA GLY A 43 -6.66 6.28 10.29
C GLY A 43 -7.08 6.63 8.87
N THR A 44 -6.18 7.17 8.05
CA THR A 44 -6.40 7.35 6.61
C THR A 44 -5.51 6.42 5.80
N ALA A 45 -5.98 5.97 4.63
CA ALA A 45 -5.12 5.17 3.74
C ALA A 45 -3.91 5.99 3.28
N PHE A 46 -2.75 5.34 3.24
CA PHE A 46 -1.56 5.92 2.62
C PHE A 46 -1.78 6.03 1.11
N GLY A 47 -1.78 7.22 0.56
CA GLY A 47 -2.14 7.47 -0.84
C GLY A 47 -1.11 8.32 -1.59
N GLY A 48 -1.39 8.59 -2.86
CA GLY A 48 -0.49 9.28 -3.78
C GLY A 48 0.01 10.65 -3.31
N ASP A 49 -0.81 11.42 -2.60
CA ASP A 49 -0.40 12.72 -2.05
C ASP A 49 0.65 12.58 -0.95
N HIS A 50 0.49 11.57 -0.08
CA HIS A 50 1.47 11.24 0.96
C HIS A 50 2.80 10.81 0.32
N MET A 51 2.73 9.95 -0.67
CA MET A 51 3.87 9.47 -1.43
C MET A 51 4.61 10.63 -2.12
N SER A 52 3.89 11.51 -2.80
CA SER A 52 4.48 12.67 -3.48
C SER A 52 5.20 13.61 -2.51
N LEU A 53 4.66 13.78 -1.30
CA LEU A 53 5.29 14.55 -0.25
C LEU A 53 6.60 13.89 0.23
N ILE A 54 6.56 12.59 0.52
CA ILE A 54 7.73 11.84 1.00
C ILE A 54 8.84 11.82 -0.05
N ARG A 55 8.53 11.54 -1.32
CA ARG A 55 9.52 11.56 -2.41
C ARG A 55 10.22 12.89 -2.52
N ARG A 56 9.46 13.98 -2.44
CA ARG A 56 10.05 15.33 -2.47
C ARG A 56 10.96 15.58 -1.27
N LEU A 57 10.64 15.07 -0.09
CA LEU A 57 11.49 15.20 1.09
C LEU A 57 12.75 14.34 0.99
N MET A 58 12.65 13.15 0.43
CA MET A 58 13.80 12.26 0.22
C MET A 58 14.71 12.71 -0.92
N LEU A 59 14.35 13.77 -1.67
CA LEU A 59 15.05 14.20 -2.88
C LEU A 59 15.18 13.04 -3.89
N ASP A 60 14.12 12.23 -3.98
CA ASP A 60 14.07 11.05 -4.84
C ASP A 60 14.07 11.48 -6.30
N ASP A 61 15.16 11.26 -6.99
CA ASP A 61 15.36 11.54 -8.41
C ASP A 61 15.65 10.24 -9.19
N SER A 62 15.99 10.37 -10.47
CA SER A 62 16.30 9.20 -11.32
C SER A 62 17.58 8.47 -10.94
N PHE A 63 18.47 9.09 -10.17
CA PHE A 63 19.78 8.55 -9.79
C PHE A 63 19.81 8.05 -8.34
N PHE A 64 19.08 8.75 -7.46
CA PHE A 64 19.06 8.45 -6.05
C PHE A 64 17.63 8.17 -5.58
N ARG A 65 17.36 6.94 -5.17
CA ARG A 65 16.05 6.52 -4.69
C ARG A 65 16.10 6.28 -3.19
N GLY A 66 15.22 6.97 -2.48
CA GLY A 66 15.05 6.76 -1.05
C GLY A 66 14.30 5.47 -0.75
N GLU A 67 14.43 4.99 0.48
CA GLU A 67 13.72 3.81 0.99
C GLU A 67 12.42 4.20 1.67
N LEU A 68 11.32 3.60 1.24
CA LEU A 68 10.03 3.67 1.92
C LEU A 68 9.75 2.35 2.62
N ILE A 69 9.66 2.36 3.94
CA ILE A 69 9.46 1.16 4.74
C ILE A 69 8.07 1.24 5.39
N TYR A 70 7.20 0.32 5.02
CA TYR A 70 5.91 0.14 5.68
C TYR A 70 6.08 -0.80 6.85
N THR A 71 5.62 -0.41 8.02
CA THR A 71 5.52 -1.32 9.16
C THR A 71 4.06 -1.70 9.36
N PHE A 72 3.85 -2.99 9.49
CA PHE A 72 2.54 -3.57 9.72
C PHE A 72 2.57 -4.47 10.95
N ASP A 73 1.42 -4.57 11.61
CA ASP A 73 1.21 -5.55 12.65
C ASP A 73 1.37 -6.96 12.07
N GLY A 74 1.93 -7.88 12.84
CA GLY A 74 2.22 -9.24 12.40
C GLY A 74 0.99 -10.14 12.25
N ASP A 75 -0.18 -9.56 11.98
CA ASP A 75 -1.46 -10.26 11.85
C ASP A 75 -1.98 -10.31 10.40
N GLU A 76 -3.14 -10.91 10.21
CA GLU A 76 -3.79 -10.99 8.89
C GLU A 76 -4.22 -9.61 8.37
N ALA A 77 -4.57 -8.66 9.27
CA ALA A 77 -4.96 -7.31 8.89
C ALA A 77 -3.76 -6.54 8.34
N GLY A 78 -2.60 -6.64 9.00
CA GLY A 78 -1.33 -6.07 8.53
C GLY A 78 -0.92 -6.65 7.17
N ARG A 79 -1.06 -7.97 6.95
CA ARG A 79 -0.82 -8.59 5.65
C ARG A 79 -1.73 -8.01 4.56
N LYS A 80 -3.02 -7.82 4.85
CA LYS A 80 -3.96 -7.17 3.92
C LYS A 80 -3.61 -5.70 3.68
N ALA A 81 -3.11 -4.99 4.68
CA ALA A 81 -2.66 -3.61 4.54
C ALA A 81 -1.42 -3.52 3.65
N ALA A 82 -0.45 -4.43 3.80
CA ALA A 82 0.70 -4.54 2.90
C ALA A 82 0.30 -4.80 1.45
N MET A 83 -0.68 -5.68 1.21
CA MET A 83 -1.22 -5.93 -0.13
C MET A 83 -1.87 -4.68 -0.75
N ARG A 84 -2.58 -3.88 0.05
CA ARG A 84 -3.16 -2.61 -0.42
C ARG A 84 -2.10 -1.56 -0.71
N ALA A 85 -1.10 -1.45 0.17
CA ALA A 85 0.05 -0.57 -0.05
C ALA A 85 0.75 -0.92 -1.36
N PHE A 86 1.00 -2.20 -1.61
CA PHE A 86 1.55 -2.71 -2.87
C PHE A 86 0.72 -2.26 -4.10
N GLU A 87 -0.62 -2.37 -4.04
CA GLU A 87 -1.48 -1.93 -5.16
C GLU A 87 -1.36 -0.44 -5.48
N THR A 88 -1.06 0.37 -4.47
CA THR A 88 -0.83 1.82 -4.61
C THR A 88 0.60 2.11 -5.04
N ASP A 89 1.55 1.29 -4.59
CA ASP A 89 2.99 1.47 -4.76
C ASP A 89 3.51 0.95 -6.12
N ALA A 90 2.72 0.17 -6.85
CA ALA A 90 3.09 -0.36 -8.17
C ALA A 90 3.48 0.73 -9.20
N GLU A 91 3.14 2.00 -8.92
CA GLU A 91 3.55 3.17 -9.69
C GLU A 91 4.92 3.74 -9.25
N PHE A 92 5.44 3.34 -8.08
CA PHE A 92 6.58 3.99 -7.41
C PHE A 92 7.91 3.24 -7.53
N GLY A 93 7.91 1.99 -8.03
CA GLY A 93 9.14 1.25 -8.33
C GLY A 93 9.94 0.79 -7.09
N ALA A 94 11.06 0.20 -7.33
CA ALA A 94 11.83 -0.80 -6.64
C ALA A 94 12.41 -0.51 -5.23
N GLN A 95 11.97 0.53 -4.50
CA GLN A 95 12.57 0.92 -3.21
C GLN A 95 11.57 0.93 -2.04
N SER A 96 10.49 0.17 -2.17
CA SER A 96 9.53 -0.01 -1.08
C SER A 96 9.74 -1.33 -0.38
N PHE A 97 9.70 -1.28 0.94
CA PHE A 97 9.96 -2.40 1.83
C PHE A 97 8.81 -2.58 2.82
N VAL A 98 8.72 -3.77 3.37
CA VAL A 98 7.80 -4.13 4.45
C VAL A 98 8.62 -4.64 5.64
N ALA A 99 8.29 -4.14 6.82
CA ALA A 99 8.78 -4.66 8.08
C ALA A 99 7.57 -5.14 8.90
N VAL A 100 7.53 -6.42 9.22
CA VAL A 100 6.42 -7.04 9.95
C VAL A 100 6.84 -7.27 11.40
N ALA A 101 6.11 -6.68 12.33
CA ALA A 101 6.38 -6.89 13.75
C ALA A 101 6.04 -8.34 14.15
N PRO A 102 6.81 -8.95 15.04
CA PRO A 102 6.56 -10.32 15.48
C PRO A 102 5.31 -10.39 16.37
N ASP A 103 4.72 -11.58 16.44
CA ASP A 103 3.66 -11.95 17.39
C ASP A 103 2.39 -11.06 17.33
N GLY A 104 2.12 -10.42 16.18
CA GLY A 104 0.97 -9.53 16.02
C GLY A 104 1.05 -8.24 16.83
N MET A 105 2.23 -7.87 17.30
CA MET A 105 2.45 -6.63 18.04
C MET A 105 2.46 -5.42 17.10
N ASP A 106 2.02 -4.27 17.61
CA ASP A 106 2.34 -2.99 17.01
C ASP A 106 3.75 -2.50 17.46
N PRO A 107 4.31 -1.45 16.85
CA PRO A 107 5.61 -0.92 17.25
C PRO A 107 5.67 -0.45 18.72
N CYS A 108 4.59 0.10 19.25
CA CYS A 108 4.52 0.54 20.64
C CYS A 108 4.61 -0.66 21.60
N ASP A 109 3.82 -1.70 21.35
CA ASP A 109 3.83 -2.93 22.14
C ASP A 109 5.16 -3.67 22.03
N LEU A 110 5.74 -3.73 20.83
CA LEU A 110 7.06 -4.34 20.61
C LEU A 110 8.15 -3.63 21.43
N ARG A 111 8.13 -2.31 21.47
CA ARG A 111 9.06 -1.52 22.26
C ARG A 111 8.90 -1.79 23.77
N LEU A 112 7.64 -1.81 24.25
CA LEU A 112 7.34 -2.07 25.66
C LEU A 112 7.80 -3.48 26.08
N ALA A 113 7.62 -4.48 25.22
CA ALA A 113 7.95 -5.86 25.50
C ALA A 113 9.46 -6.15 25.37
N ARG A 114 10.16 -5.56 24.41
CA ARG A 114 11.51 -5.94 23.99
C ARG A 114 12.53 -4.79 23.93
N GLY A 115 12.10 -3.57 24.24
CA GLY A 115 12.95 -2.39 24.27
C GLY A 115 13.23 -1.75 22.91
N ASP A 116 13.99 -0.64 22.95
CA ASP A 116 14.29 0.20 21.77
C ASP A 116 15.04 -0.55 20.67
N GLY A 117 15.88 -1.52 21.03
CA GLY A 117 16.64 -2.34 20.09
C GLY A 117 15.73 -3.08 19.12
N ALA A 118 14.63 -3.64 19.63
CA ALA A 118 13.69 -4.42 18.82
C ALA A 118 13.04 -3.62 17.68
N LEU A 119 12.80 -2.31 17.88
CA LEU A 119 12.27 -1.46 16.79
C LEU A 119 13.32 -1.17 15.71
N ARG A 120 14.57 -0.98 16.10
CA ARG A 120 15.67 -0.82 15.14
C ARG A 120 15.89 -2.10 14.34
N ASP A 121 15.85 -3.24 15.01
CA ASP A 121 15.97 -4.57 14.38
C ASP A 121 14.78 -4.85 13.44
N LEU A 122 13.57 -4.46 13.83
CA LEU A 122 12.39 -4.53 12.97
C LEU A 122 12.61 -3.78 11.65
N VAL A 123 13.05 -2.53 11.71
CA VAL A 123 13.32 -1.73 10.52
C VAL A 123 14.50 -2.28 9.71
N ALA A 124 15.52 -2.83 10.38
CA ALA A 124 16.67 -3.46 9.72
C ALA A 124 16.31 -4.77 9.00
N SER A 125 15.35 -5.53 9.52
CA SER A 125 14.89 -6.80 8.93
C SER A 125 13.86 -6.64 7.80
N ARG A 126 13.63 -5.42 7.32
CA ARG A 126 12.71 -5.13 6.23
C ARG A 126 13.01 -5.95 4.97
N VAL A 127 11.96 -6.38 4.29
CA VAL A 127 12.04 -7.11 3.03
C VAL A 127 11.40 -6.30 1.89
N PRO A 128 11.85 -6.47 0.64
CA PRO A 128 11.22 -5.80 -0.50
C PRO A 128 9.72 -6.12 -0.58
N VAL A 129 8.89 -5.12 -0.89
CA VAL A 129 7.43 -5.28 -0.92
C VAL A 129 6.97 -6.37 -1.91
N TYR A 130 7.65 -6.51 -3.06
CA TYR A 130 7.35 -7.56 -4.04
C TYR A 130 7.60 -8.96 -3.48
N GLU A 131 8.72 -9.13 -2.78
CA GLU A 131 9.07 -10.40 -2.13
C GLU A 131 8.02 -10.78 -1.09
N PHE A 132 7.71 -9.86 -0.18
CA PHE A 132 6.68 -10.06 0.84
C PHE A 132 5.32 -10.44 0.25
N VAL A 133 4.87 -9.74 -0.80
CA VAL A 133 3.57 -10.00 -1.45
C VAL A 133 3.56 -11.37 -2.11
N ILE A 134 4.62 -11.72 -2.84
CA ILE A 134 4.71 -13.02 -3.51
C ILE A 134 4.73 -14.15 -2.48
N GLU A 135 5.58 -14.07 -1.46
CA GLU A 135 5.65 -15.07 -0.39
C GLU A 135 4.33 -15.22 0.35
N SER A 136 3.66 -14.10 0.67
CA SER A 136 2.33 -14.13 1.29
C SER A 136 1.29 -14.85 0.44
N LEU A 137 1.32 -14.67 -0.88
CA LEU A 137 0.42 -15.36 -1.78
C LEU A 137 0.75 -16.84 -1.92
N LEU A 138 2.03 -17.21 -1.85
CA LEU A 138 2.45 -18.60 -1.96
C LEU A 138 2.02 -19.44 -0.75
N GLN A 139 1.88 -18.85 0.42
CA GLN A 139 1.41 -19.53 1.64
C GLN A 139 0.02 -20.16 1.50
N ASP A 140 -0.81 -19.66 0.58
CA ASP A 140 -2.17 -20.14 0.35
C ASP A 140 -2.21 -21.44 -0.50
N TYR A 141 -1.06 -21.93 -0.99
CA TYR A 141 -0.97 -23.06 -1.93
C TYR A 141 -0.02 -24.16 -1.45
N SER A 142 -0.40 -25.43 -1.70
CA SER A 142 0.49 -26.57 -1.48
C SER A 142 1.46 -26.71 -2.64
N LEU A 143 2.72 -26.34 -2.41
CA LEU A 143 3.76 -26.40 -3.44
C LEU A 143 4.32 -27.83 -3.67
N ASP A 144 3.90 -28.81 -2.85
CA ASP A 144 4.28 -30.21 -3.01
C ASP A 144 3.52 -30.87 -4.17
N SER A 145 2.32 -30.36 -4.52
CA SER A 145 1.52 -30.87 -5.62
C SER A 145 1.74 -30.08 -6.93
N ALA A 146 1.60 -30.77 -8.07
CA ALA A 146 1.68 -30.13 -9.37
C ALA A 146 0.59 -29.08 -9.56
N GLU A 147 -0.64 -29.40 -9.13
CA GLU A 147 -1.80 -28.51 -9.20
C GLU A 147 -1.60 -27.27 -8.35
N GLY A 148 -1.10 -27.42 -7.13
CA GLY A 148 -0.81 -26.31 -6.23
C GLY A 148 0.26 -25.36 -6.80
N ARG A 149 1.33 -25.90 -7.38
CA ARG A 149 2.37 -25.10 -8.06
C ARG A 149 1.80 -24.33 -9.26
N VAL A 150 0.96 -24.94 -10.07
CA VAL A 150 0.31 -24.26 -11.20
C VAL A 150 -0.61 -23.13 -10.71
N GLN A 151 -1.39 -23.36 -9.64
CA GLN A 151 -2.27 -22.34 -9.08
C GLN A 151 -1.47 -21.18 -8.47
N ALA A 152 -0.39 -21.48 -7.75
CA ALA A 152 0.54 -20.51 -7.20
C ALA A 152 1.13 -19.60 -8.29
N LEU A 153 1.61 -20.18 -9.41
CA LEU A 153 2.10 -19.40 -10.55
C LEU A 153 1.02 -18.50 -11.15
N ARG A 154 -0.18 -19.04 -11.39
CA ARG A 154 -1.29 -18.23 -11.92
C ARG A 154 -1.64 -17.04 -11.05
N ARG A 155 -1.44 -17.16 -9.73
CA ARG A 155 -1.72 -16.10 -8.78
C ARG A 155 -0.59 -15.08 -8.67
N THR A 156 0.66 -15.50 -8.76
CA THR A 156 1.83 -14.66 -8.51
C THR A 156 2.43 -14.03 -9.77
N VAL A 157 2.31 -14.68 -10.93
CA VAL A 157 2.75 -14.13 -12.22
C VAL A 157 2.18 -12.72 -12.49
N PRO A 158 0.88 -12.42 -12.26
CA PRO A 158 0.36 -11.06 -12.42
C PRO A 158 1.05 -10.03 -11.53
N VAL A 159 1.48 -10.40 -10.32
CA VAL A 159 2.21 -9.51 -9.40
C VAL A 159 3.57 -9.15 -10.00
N VAL A 160 4.35 -10.14 -10.43
CA VAL A 160 5.64 -9.90 -11.08
C VAL A 160 5.49 -9.09 -12.37
N ALA A 161 4.40 -9.29 -13.11
CA ALA A 161 4.12 -8.55 -14.34
C ALA A 161 3.88 -7.04 -14.12
N THR A 162 3.53 -6.60 -12.89
CA THR A 162 3.39 -5.17 -12.56
C THR A 162 4.72 -4.43 -12.43
N ILE A 163 5.83 -5.14 -12.25
CA ILE A 163 7.16 -4.54 -12.11
C ILE A 163 7.53 -3.81 -13.40
N SER A 164 7.76 -2.50 -13.30
CA SER A 164 8.05 -1.66 -14.46
C SER A 164 9.47 -1.82 -14.97
N ASP A 165 10.44 -1.98 -14.06
CA ASP A 165 11.83 -2.26 -14.40
C ASP A 165 11.98 -3.68 -14.97
N LYS A 166 12.45 -3.76 -16.22
CA LYS A 166 12.53 -5.05 -16.94
C LYS A 166 13.60 -5.98 -16.41
N VAL A 167 14.69 -5.45 -15.86
CA VAL A 167 15.76 -6.28 -15.27
C VAL A 167 15.27 -6.85 -13.95
N LEU A 168 14.67 -6.02 -13.11
CA LEU A 168 14.05 -6.44 -11.86
C LEU A 168 12.91 -7.44 -12.09
N GLN A 169 12.07 -7.21 -13.09
CA GLN A 169 11.00 -8.14 -13.48
C GLN A 169 11.54 -9.53 -13.85
N GLN A 170 12.64 -9.59 -14.60
CA GLN A 170 13.28 -10.85 -14.97
C GLN A 170 13.86 -11.57 -13.74
N GLU A 171 14.48 -10.82 -12.83
CA GLU A 171 15.03 -11.39 -11.60
C GLU A 171 13.93 -11.97 -10.72
N TYR A 172 12.81 -11.25 -10.53
CA TYR A 172 11.68 -11.79 -9.78
C TYR A 172 11.00 -12.97 -10.47
N ALA A 173 10.96 -13.03 -11.80
CA ALA A 173 10.47 -14.21 -12.51
C ALA A 173 11.31 -15.45 -12.25
N ARG A 174 12.65 -15.31 -12.20
CA ARG A 174 13.57 -16.41 -11.85
C ARG A 174 13.42 -16.83 -10.40
N ARG A 175 13.36 -15.86 -9.47
CA ARG A 175 13.12 -16.15 -8.05
C ARG A 175 11.79 -16.88 -7.84
N LEU A 176 10.72 -16.42 -8.52
CA LEU A 176 9.42 -17.06 -8.46
C LEU A 176 9.47 -18.52 -8.91
N ALA A 177 10.19 -18.83 -9.99
CA ALA A 177 10.39 -20.21 -10.41
C ALA A 177 11.05 -21.05 -9.30
N GLY A 178 12.06 -20.50 -8.62
CA GLY A 178 12.70 -21.15 -7.47
C GLY A 178 11.76 -21.38 -6.29
N TRP A 179 11.01 -20.36 -5.89
CA TRP A 179 10.07 -20.46 -4.76
C TRP A 179 8.95 -21.48 -4.99
N VAL A 180 8.45 -21.57 -6.23
CA VAL A 180 7.41 -22.53 -6.60
C VAL A 180 7.96 -23.92 -6.91
N GLY A 181 9.29 -24.06 -7.07
CA GLY A 181 9.91 -25.31 -7.50
C GLY A 181 9.61 -25.62 -8.98
N TRP A 182 9.55 -24.60 -9.84
CA TRP A 182 9.31 -24.77 -11.28
C TRP A 182 10.64 -25.08 -12.00
N PRO A 183 10.70 -26.18 -12.81
CA PRO A 183 11.97 -26.66 -13.33
C PRO A 183 12.66 -25.72 -14.32
N ASN A 184 11.85 -24.99 -15.11
CA ASN A 184 12.34 -24.11 -16.16
C ASN A 184 11.98 -22.65 -15.87
N PRO A 185 12.91 -21.82 -15.38
CA PRO A 185 12.65 -20.38 -15.11
C PRO A 185 12.25 -19.57 -16.35
N ASP A 186 12.68 -19.97 -17.54
CA ASP A 186 12.38 -19.24 -18.77
C ASP A 186 10.88 -19.33 -19.12
N GLU A 187 10.22 -20.44 -18.82
CA GLU A 187 8.77 -20.58 -18.98
C GLU A 187 8.00 -19.61 -18.09
N VAL A 188 8.45 -19.41 -16.84
CA VAL A 188 7.87 -18.44 -15.91
C VAL A 188 8.08 -17.02 -16.45
N LEU A 189 9.28 -16.72 -16.95
CA LEU A 189 9.58 -15.43 -17.56
C LEU A 189 8.70 -15.14 -18.78
N GLU A 190 8.45 -16.13 -19.63
CA GLU A 190 7.54 -16.00 -20.79
C GLU A 190 6.10 -15.70 -20.32
N GLN A 191 5.62 -16.40 -19.30
CA GLN A 191 4.30 -16.15 -18.72
C GLN A 191 4.19 -14.73 -18.17
N VAL A 192 5.21 -14.24 -17.43
CA VAL A 192 5.27 -12.87 -16.90
C VAL A 192 5.24 -11.85 -18.06
N ARG A 193 6.03 -12.08 -19.12
CA ARG A 193 6.03 -11.18 -20.30
C ARG A 193 4.70 -11.17 -21.03
N ALA A 194 4.04 -12.32 -21.14
CA ALA A 194 2.72 -12.42 -21.74
C ALA A 194 1.66 -11.68 -20.90
N GLU A 195 1.72 -11.83 -19.58
CA GLU A 195 0.81 -11.14 -18.65
C GLU A 195 1.00 -9.63 -18.70
N ALA A 196 2.25 -9.15 -18.71
CA ALA A 196 2.59 -7.73 -18.77
C ALA A 196 2.10 -7.02 -20.06
N LYS A 197 1.86 -7.77 -21.15
CA LYS A 197 1.31 -7.24 -22.42
C LYS A 197 -0.20 -7.10 -22.40
N LYS A 198 -0.90 -7.69 -21.43
CA LYS A 198 -2.37 -7.58 -21.33
C LYS A 198 -2.75 -6.14 -20.97
N PRO A 199 -3.82 -5.59 -21.58
CA PRO A 199 -4.29 -4.26 -21.22
C PRO A 199 -4.67 -4.24 -19.73
N LYS A 200 -4.09 -3.31 -18.97
CA LYS A 200 -4.46 -3.12 -17.55
C LYS A 200 -5.97 -2.86 -17.48
N LYS A 201 -6.74 -3.77 -16.89
CA LYS A 201 -8.14 -3.50 -16.58
C LYS A 201 -8.20 -2.27 -15.71
N GLN A 202 -8.68 -1.13 -16.22
CA GLN A 202 -8.94 0.05 -15.41
C GLN A 202 -9.86 -0.37 -14.25
N LYS A 203 -9.35 -0.35 -13.03
CA LYS A 203 -10.21 -0.44 -11.84
C LYS A 203 -11.18 0.74 -11.91
N ARG A 204 -12.46 0.48 -12.18
CA ARG A 204 -13.52 1.48 -12.08
C ARG A 204 -13.42 2.06 -10.67
N ALA A 205 -13.16 3.37 -10.58
CA ALA A 205 -13.25 4.10 -9.34
C ALA A 205 -14.61 3.79 -8.68
N PRO A 206 -14.68 3.62 -7.35
CA PRO A 206 -15.94 3.46 -6.66
C PRO A 206 -16.85 4.63 -7.04
N LYS A 207 -18.03 4.34 -7.57
CA LYS A 207 -19.05 5.36 -7.81
C LYS A 207 -19.42 5.95 -6.45
N ASP A 208 -19.08 7.21 -6.27
CA ASP A 208 -19.46 8.00 -5.10
C ASP A 208 -21.02 8.06 -5.03
N PRO A 209 -21.66 7.47 -4.02
CA PRO A 209 -23.12 7.44 -3.94
C PRO A 209 -23.74 8.82 -3.70
N ALA A 210 -22.94 9.86 -3.42
CA ALA A 210 -23.42 11.20 -3.13
C ALA A 210 -23.79 12.03 -4.36
N ARG A 211 -23.54 11.57 -5.59
CA ARG A 211 -23.87 12.31 -6.81
C ARG A 211 -25.19 11.93 -7.46
N ALA A 212 -25.93 10.95 -6.94
CA ALA A 212 -27.20 10.48 -7.49
C ALA A 212 -28.46 11.17 -6.93
N ALA A 213 -28.34 12.12 -5.98
CA ALA A 213 -29.48 12.74 -5.30
C ALA A 213 -29.71 14.21 -5.70
N GLY A 214 -29.21 14.70 -6.82
CA GLY A 214 -29.25 16.11 -7.17
C GLY A 214 -29.71 16.46 -8.58
N SER A 215 -30.66 15.68 -9.21
CA SER A 215 -31.27 16.13 -10.46
C SER A 215 -32.68 15.58 -10.60
N GLY A 216 -33.61 16.32 -10.00
CA GLY A 216 -35.04 16.01 -10.21
C GLY A 216 -35.94 16.92 -9.45
N ALA A 217 -36.03 18.22 -9.84
CA ALA A 217 -37.24 19.02 -9.67
C ALA A 217 -37.00 20.44 -10.26
N ALA A 218 -37.33 20.62 -11.50
CA ALA A 218 -37.74 21.91 -12.04
C ALA A 218 -38.56 21.65 -13.29
N GLY A 219 -39.84 21.98 -13.25
CA GLY A 219 -40.60 22.02 -14.48
C GLY A 219 -42.09 22.00 -14.27
N GLY A 220 -42.74 23.15 -14.41
CA GLY A 220 -44.10 23.37 -14.85
C GLY A 220 -45.12 23.43 -13.75
N GLY A 221 -45.98 24.41 -13.71
CA GLY A 221 -46.39 25.47 -14.57
C GLY A 221 -47.72 26.05 -14.06
N VAL A 222 -47.83 27.32 -14.22
CA VAL A 222 -48.98 28.19 -14.56
C VAL A 222 -50.40 27.82 -14.07
N GLY A 223 -51.08 28.78 -13.50
CA GLY A 223 -52.55 28.88 -13.60
C GLY A 223 -53.19 29.63 -12.47
N ALA A 224 -53.27 30.91 -12.58
CA ALA A 224 -54.45 31.80 -12.63
C ALA A 224 -55.43 31.74 -11.44
N ALA A 225 -55.50 32.84 -10.74
CA ALA A 225 -56.55 33.84 -10.73
C ALA A 225 -57.59 33.76 -9.59
N VAL A 226 -57.86 34.94 -9.10
CA VAL A 226 -59.10 35.53 -8.52
C VAL A 226 -59.27 35.39 -7.02
N GLY A 227 -59.13 36.59 -6.38
CA GLY A 227 -59.68 36.88 -5.08
C GLY A 227 -61.16 37.21 -5.18
N PRO A 228 -61.78 38.02 -4.26
CA PRO A 228 -61.49 38.25 -2.85
C PRO A 228 -62.74 37.87 -1.97
N ASP A 229 -62.77 38.00 -0.72
CA ASP A 229 -63.68 38.73 0.07
C ASP A 229 -63.84 38.28 1.55
N SER A 230 -63.76 39.21 2.37
CA SER A 230 -64.54 39.66 3.49
C SER A 230 -64.82 38.77 4.72
N SER A 231 -64.54 39.43 5.81
CA SER A 231 -65.30 39.47 7.06
C SER A 231 -65.28 38.20 7.95
N GLY A 232 -65.01 38.28 9.19
CA GLY A 232 -65.49 39.07 10.27
C GLY A 232 -65.32 38.29 11.57
N ALA A 233 -64.97 39.02 12.54
CA ALA A 233 -65.42 38.94 13.91
C ALA A 233 -65.31 37.61 14.73
N GLN A 234 -64.67 37.62 15.69
CA GLN A 234 -64.75 37.74 17.16
C GLN A 234 -63.54 37.20 17.84
#